data_47b9c9bc5d423ab46a27bc8622f2eec6
#
_entry.id   47b9c9bc5d423ab46a27bc8622f2eec6
#
_cell.length_a   1.000
_cell.length_b   1.000
_cell.length_c   1.000
_cell.angle_alpha   90.00
_cell.angle_beta   90.00
_cell.angle_gamma   90.00
#
_symmetry.space_group_name_H-M   'P 1'
#
loop_
_entity.id
_entity.type
_entity.pdbx_description
1 polymer ?
#
loop_
_entity_poly.entity_id
_entity_poly.type
_entity_poly.pdbx_seq_one_letter_code
_entity_poly.pdbx_strand_id
1 'polypeptide(L)'
;TAMSNDTYRRGNLLTIARLFCTAGAGIVTVITPIITDNMTKGLDPAAKGDMLKWIYFVIAIICCAIALPLFYLGFKNTKERNVTEENPPSLGHNLKLLFKNKPLMLIVLSGIGGAARMLFTYTGGLYFAKYIMDKESMYSLFTMAIVPGGLIASLLVPWCTKKFGKKNTYIWSHIVGGVAML
;
A
#
# COMPACT_ATOMS: atom_id res chain seq x y z
N THR A 1 -13.09 10.94 -4.70
CA THR A 1 -12.46 11.64 -5.80
C THR A 1 -13.44 12.60 -6.48
N ALA A 2 -13.56 13.79 -5.91
CA ALA A 2 -14.40 14.88 -6.40
C ALA A 2 -13.88 15.54 -7.70
N MET A 3 -12.81 15.00 -8.29
CA MET A 3 -12.14 15.59 -9.45
C MET A 3 -12.80 15.27 -10.80
N SER A 4 -13.62 14.22 -10.92
CA SER A 4 -14.28 13.84 -12.17
C SER A 4 -15.56 13.06 -11.94
N ASN A 5 -16.59 13.38 -12.72
CA ASN A 5 -17.87 12.64 -12.74
C ASN A 5 -17.78 11.33 -13.54
N ASP A 6 -16.79 11.21 -14.42
CA ASP A 6 -16.60 10.01 -15.24
C ASP A 6 -15.91 8.90 -14.43
N THR A 7 -16.62 7.79 -14.28
CA THR A 7 -16.16 6.61 -13.53
C THR A 7 -14.89 5.99 -14.12
N TYR A 8 -14.70 6.08 -15.43
CA TYR A 8 -13.49 5.55 -16.09
C TYR A 8 -12.26 6.43 -15.79
N ARG A 9 -12.40 7.75 -15.91
CA ARG A 9 -11.33 8.71 -15.58
C ARG A 9 -10.94 8.63 -14.12
N ARG A 10 -11.92 8.47 -13.20
CA ARG A 10 -11.65 8.23 -11.77
C ARG A 10 -10.84 6.97 -11.54
N GLY A 11 -11.17 5.87 -12.24
CA GLY A 11 -10.42 4.63 -12.16
C GLY A 11 -8.94 4.80 -12.59
N ASN A 12 -8.70 5.48 -13.70
CA ASN A 12 -7.36 5.74 -14.20
C ASN A 12 -6.54 6.62 -13.25
N LEU A 13 -7.14 7.69 -12.69
CA LEU A 13 -6.47 8.55 -11.71
C LEU A 13 -6.05 7.77 -10.46
N LEU A 14 -6.93 6.90 -9.95
CA LEU A 14 -6.63 6.04 -8.80
C LEU A 14 -5.52 5.03 -9.12
N THR A 15 -5.51 4.48 -10.34
CA THR A 15 -4.45 3.55 -10.77
C THR A 15 -3.11 4.26 -10.85
N ILE A 16 -3.04 5.46 -11.44
CA ILE A 16 -1.82 6.25 -11.52
C ILE A 16 -1.31 6.59 -10.11
N ALA A 17 -2.19 7.08 -9.23
CA ALA A 17 -1.82 7.38 -7.85
C ALA A 17 -1.26 6.13 -7.14
N ARG A 18 -1.87 4.97 -7.33
CA ARG A 18 -1.42 3.72 -6.74
C ARG A 18 -0.07 3.24 -7.29
N LEU A 19 0.20 3.43 -8.59
CA LEU A 19 1.50 3.16 -9.20
C LEU A 19 2.61 3.99 -8.54
N PHE A 20 2.41 5.30 -8.39
CA PHE A 20 3.38 6.16 -7.72
C PHE A 20 3.58 5.78 -6.24
N CYS A 21 2.51 5.46 -5.52
CA CYS A 21 2.62 4.96 -4.14
C CYS A 21 3.42 3.65 -4.07
N THR A 22 3.15 2.69 -4.96
CA THR A 22 3.88 1.41 -4.99
C THR A 22 5.34 1.61 -5.35
N ALA A 23 5.64 2.47 -6.34
CA ALA A 23 7.01 2.80 -6.71
C ALA A 23 7.77 3.47 -5.56
N GLY A 24 7.18 4.47 -4.91
CA GLY A 24 7.77 5.16 -3.76
C GLY A 24 8.03 4.21 -2.58
N ALA A 25 7.05 3.40 -2.21
CA ALA A 25 7.21 2.38 -1.17
C ALA A 25 8.30 1.36 -1.55
N GLY A 26 8.35 0.93 -2.83
CA GLY A 26 9.35 0.03 -3.34
C GLY A 26 10.78 0.57 -3.22
N ILE A 27 10.98 1.84 -3.58
CA ILE A 27 12.28 2.51 -3.46
C ILE A 27 12.76 2.49 -2.00
N VAL A 28 11.90 2.90 -1.05
CA VAL A 28 12.25 2.92 0.38
C VAL A 28 12.53 1.50 0.90
N THR A 29 11.72 0.52 0.51
CA THR A 29 11.86 -0.88 0.94
C THR A 29 13.17 -1.52 0.45
N VAL A 30 13.65 -1.15 -0.75
CA VAL A 30 14.90 -1.67 -1.30
C VAL A 30 16.12 -0.92 -0.76
N ILE A 31 16.05 0.40 -0.70
CA ILE A 31 17.20 1.23 -0.29
C ILE A 31 17.49 1.09 1.21
N THR A 32 16.47 1.01 2.06
CA THR A 32 16.66 0.95 3.51
C THR A 32 17.54 -0.23 3.96
N PRO A 33 17.28 -1.49 3.56
CA PRO A 33 18.14 -2.61 3.92
C PRO A 33 19.57 -2.46 3.38
N ILE A 34 19.74 -1.95 2.17
CA ILE A 34 21.07 -1.74 1.58
C ILE A 34 21.89 -0.75 2.41
N ILE A 35 21.30 0.35 2.83
CA ILE A 35 21.96 1.34 3.68
C ILE A 35 22.27 0.72 5.06
N THR A 36 21.29 0.08 5.68
CA THR A 36 21.47 -0.51 7.01
C THR A 36 22.56 -1.57 7.02
N ASP A 37 22.56 -2.49 6.05
CA ASP A 37 23.56 -3.54 5.96
C ASP A 37 24.96 -2.97 5.72
N ASN A 38 25.11 -1.99 4.83
CA ASN A 38 26.42 -1.40 4.54
C ASN A 38 26.99 -0.62 5.72
N MET A 39 26.15 0.12 6.45
CA MET A 39 26.58 0.97 7.56
C MET A 39 26.76 0.20 8.88
N THR A 40 26.18 -0.99 9.00
CA THR A 40 26.28 -1.81 10.22
C THR A 40 27.24 -3.00 10.10
N LYS A 41 27.90 -3.17 8.94
CA LYS A 41 28.91 -4.22 8.75
C LYS A 41 30.07 -4.05 9.73
N GLY A 42 30.38 -5.12 10.46
CA GLY A 42 31.54 -5.15 11.36
C GLY A 42 31.36 -4.44 12.71
N LEU A 43 30.16 -3.96 13.02
CA LEU A 43 29.86 -3.35 14.31
C LEU A 43 29.42 -4.40 15.35
N ASP A 44 29.80 -4.17 16.61
CA ASP A 44 29.29 -4.93 17.74
C ASP A 44 27.78 -4.80 17.90
N PRO A 45 27.07 -5.81 18.45
CA PRO A 45 25.61 -5.80 18.56
C PRO A 45 25.01 -4.55 19.23
N ALA A 46 25.70 -4.01 20.25
CA ALA A 46 25.26 -2.79 20.93
C ALA A 46 25.42 -1.55 20.03
N ALA A 47 26.58 -1.37 19.42
CA ALA A 47 26.86 -0.28 18.49
C ALA A 47 25.98 -0.35 17.23
N LYS A 48 25.67 -1.56 16.76
CA LYS A 48 24.73 -1.80 15.66
C LYS A 48 23.34 -1.29 15.99
N GLY A 49 22.85 -1.53 17.21
CA GLY A 49 21.52 -1.05 17.65
C GLY A 49 21.42 0.47 17.64
N ASP A 50 22.43 1.17 18.13
CA ASP A 50 22.43 2.64 18.14
C ASP A 50 22.61 3.24 16.74
N MET A 51 23.45 2.62 15.90
CA MET A 51 23.59 3.04 14.49
C MET A 51 22.28 2.88 13.71
N LEU A 52 21.53 1.81 13.91
CA LEU A 52 20.23 1.59 13.29
C LEU A 52 19.21 2.67 13.67
N LYS A 53 19.18 3.10 14.95
CA LYS A 53 18.31 4.21 15.38
C LYS A 53 18.59 5.48 14.59
N TRP A 54 19.87 5.84 14.42
CA TRP A 54 20.27 7.01 13.65
C TRP A 54 19.93 6.89 12.17
N ILE A 55 20.17 5.73 11.55
CA ILE A 55 19.85 5.48 10.15
C ILE A 55 18.35 5.64 9.90
N TYR A 56 17.50 5.00 10.71
CA TYR A 56 16.05 5.12 10.57
C TYR A 56 15.56 6.55 10.83
N PHE A 57 16.16 7.25 11.79
CA PHE A 57 15.81 8.65 12.06
C PHE A 57 16.13 9.56 10.86
N VAL A 58 17.31 9.40 10.26
CA VAL A 58 17.71 10.18 9.08
C VAL A 58 16.81 9.86 7.88
N ILE A 59 16.54 8.57 7.62
CA ILE A 59 15.63 8.16 6.55
C ILE A 59 14.24 8.77 6.76
N ALA A 60 13.71 8.76 7.98
CA ALA A 60 12.43 9.36 8.29
C ALA A 60 12.40 10.88 8.02
N ILE A 61 13.45 11.60 8.40
CA ILE A 61 13.56 13.03 8.11
C ILE A 61 13.58 13.30 6.60
N ILE A 62 14.36 12.53 5.84
CA ILE A 62 14.43 12.67 4.37
C ILE A 62 13.06 12.41 3.75
N CYS A 63 12.40 11.33 4.16
CA CYS A 63 11.05 11.01 3.67
C CYS A 63 10.05 12.13 4.01
N CYS A 64 10.07 12.67 5.21
CA CYS A 64 9.22 13.80 5.61
C CYS A 64 9.53 15.08 4.81
N ALA A 65 10.82 15.38 4.63
CA ALA A 65 11.25 16.56 3.87
C ALA A 65 10.80 16.51 2.39
N ILE A 66 10.70 15.32 1.81
CA ILE A 66 10.17 15.13 0.45
C ILE A 66 8.63 15.12 0.46
N ALA A 67 8.02 14.44 1.43
CA ALA A 67 6.56 14.26 1.48
C ALA A 67 5.81 15.57 1.73
N LEU A 68 6.31 16.43 2.64
CA LEU A 68 5.63 17.68 3.00
C LEU A 68 5.46 18.65 1.83
N PRO A 69 6.51 18.97 1.02
CA PRO A 69 6.36 19.84 -0.14
C PRO A 69 5.44 19.23 -1.21
N LEU A 70 5.56 17.92 -1.44
CA LEU A 70 4.71 17.22 -2.41
C LEU A 70 3.24 17.24 -1.98
N PHE A 71 2.97 17.05 -0.69
CA PHE A 71 1.62 17.13 -0.14
C PHE A 71 1.05 18.55 -0.26
N TYR A 72 1.86 19.56 0.04
CA TYR A 72 1.47 20.97 -0.12
C TYR A 72 1.16 21.32 -1.58
N LEU A 73 2.00 20.87 -2.53
CA LEU A 73 1.74 21.06 -3.95
C LEU A 73 0.47 20.34 -4.40
N GLY A 74 0.24 19.14 -3.90
CA GLY A 74 -1.01 18.40 -4.14
C GLY A 74 -2.22 19.15 -3.63
N PHE A 75 -2.17 19.67 -2.42
CA PHE A 75 -3.25 20.45 -1.82
C PHE A 75 -3.52 21.75 -2.61
N LYS A 76 -2.49 22.50 -2.95
CA LYS A 76 -2.61 23.77 -3.68
C LYS A 76 -3.19 23.59 -5.10
N ASN A 77 -2.83 22.51 -5.78
CA ASN A 77 -3.22 22.30 -7.18
C ASN A 77 -4.51 21.46 -7.33
N THR A 78 -5.02 20.87 -6.25
CA THR A 78 -6.25 20.09 -6.28
C THR A 78 -7.45 21.01 -6.06
N LYS A 79 -8.33 21.10 -7.07
CA LYS A 79 -9.62 21.78 -6.95
C LYS A 79 -10.74 20.76 -6.97
N GLU A 80 -11.58 20.79 -5.97
CA GLU A 80 -12.84 20.03 -5.97
C GLU A 80 -13.81 20.65 -6.98
N ARG A 81 -14.19 19.87 -7.98
CA ARG A 81 -15.11 20.33 -9.05
C ARG A 81 -16.55 19.95 -8.77
N ASN A 82 -16.80 19.03 -7.86
CA ASN A 82 -18.12 18.55 -7.49
C ASN A 82 -18.33 18.76 -5.99
N VAL A 83 -18.51 20.00 -5.59
CA VAL A 83 -18.97 20.36 -4.25
C VAL A 83 -20.50 20.37 -4.32
N THR A 84 -21.15 19.39 -3.72
CA THR A 84 -22.57 19.46 -3.46
C THR A 84 -22.73 20.35 -2.23
N GLU A 85 -23.39 21.50 -2.38
CA GLU A 85 -23.64 22.49 -1.30
C GLU A 85 -24.66 21.98 -0.25
N GLU A 86 -24.94 20.71 -0.20
CA GLU A 86 -25.81 20.13 0.82
C GLU A 86 -25.04 20.05 2.15
N ASN A 87 -25.69 20.49 3.22
CA ASN A 87 -25.19 20.34 4.59
C ASN A 87 -24.75 18.89 4.79
N PRO A 88 -23.48 18.64 5.18
CA PRO A 88 -22.98 17.28 5.30
C PRO A 88 -23.83 16.54 6.34
N PRO A 89 -24.43 15.38 5.99
CA PRO A 89 -25.22 14.62 6.93
C PRO A 89 -24.39 14.23 8.15
N SER A 90 -25.02 14.19 9.32
CA SER A 90 -24.33 13.90 10.58
C SER A 90 -23.58 12.55 10.49
N LEU A 91 -22.46 12.41 11.20
CA LEU A 91 -21.66 11.18 11.22
C LEU A 91 -22.52 9.94 11.56
N GLY A 92 -23.47 10.09 12.50
CA GLY A 92 -24.39 8.99 12.86
C GLY A 92 -25.31 8.57 11.71
N HIS A 93 -25.78 9.53 10.91
CA HIS A 93 -26.59 9.25 9.73
C HIS A 93 -25.76 8.50 8.66
N ASN A 94 -24.54 8.95 8.41
CA ASN A 94 -23.63 8.31 7.45
C ASN A 94 -23.27 6.87 7.88
N LEU A 95 -23.00 6.63 9.16
CA LEU A 95 -22.77 5.29 9.69
C LEU A 95 -23.99 4.39 9.53
N LYS A 96 -25.19 4.90 9.82
CA LYS A 96 -26.45 4.15 9.63
C LYS A 96 -26.66 3.78 8.16
N LEU A 97 -26.38 4.69 7.22
CA LEU A 97 -26.44 4.42 5.78
C LEU A 97 -25.41 3.37 5.36
N LEU A 98 -24.19 3.42 5.91
CA LEU A 98 -23.16 2.43 5.66
C LEU A 98 -23.63 1.02 6.05
N PHE A 99 -24.14 0.83 7.26
CA PHE A 99 -24.63 -0.47 7.74
C PHE A 99 -25.90 -0.96 7.01
N LYS A 100 -26.71 -0.05 6.50
CA LYS A 100 -27.90 -0.39 5.71
C LYS A 100 -27.55 -0.83 4.28
N ASN A 101 -26.41 -0.42 3.76
CA ASN A 101 -25.97 -0.75 2.40
C ASN A 101 -25.21 -2.08 2.37
N LYS A 102 -25.95 -3.20 2.18
CA LYS A 102 -25.36 -4.56 2.13
C LYS A 102 -24.19 -4.72 1.15
N PRO A 103 -24.24 -4.25 -0.11
CA PRO A 103 -23.09 -4.34 -1.01
C PRO A 103 -21.84 -3.62 -0.49
N LEU A 104 -22.03 -2.44 0.12
CA LEU A 104 -20.92 -1.68 0.69
C LEU A 104 -20.31 -2.40 1.91
N MET A 105 -21.14 -2.96 2.78
CA MET A 105 -20.68 -3.76 3.93
C MET A 105 -19.88 -5.00 3.49
N LEU A 106 -20.29 -5.68 2.44
CA LEU A 106 -19.54 -6.82 1.89
C LEU A 106 -18.16 -6.41 1.36
N ILE A 107 -18.07 -5.25 0.70
CA ILE A 107 -16.79 -4.70 0.23
C ILE A 107 -15.89 -4.33 1.41
N VAL A 108 -16.42 -3.70 2.46
CA VAL A 108 -15.68 -3.36 3.68
C VAL A 108 -15.16 -4.62 4.37
N LEU A 109 -16.00 -5.64 4.54
CA LEU A 109 -15.63 -6.92 5.15
C LEU A 109 -14.54 -7.63 4.35
N SER A 110 -14.67 -7.65 3.02
CA SER A 110 -13.63 -8.18 2.11
C SER A 110 -12.32 -7.39 2.23
N GLY A 111 -12.40 -6.06 2.39
CA GLY A 111 -11.23 -5.20 2.61
C GLY A 111 -10.50 -5.52 3.91
N ILE A 112 -11.24 -5.79 5.00
CA ILE A 112 -10.68 -6.23 6.30
C ILE A 112 -9.94 -7.56 6.13
N GLY A 113 -10.55 -8.55 5.44
CA GLY A 113 -9.89 -9.82 5.13
C GLY A 113 -8.62 -9.64 4.30
N GLY A 114 -8.65 -8.74 3.30
CA GLY A 114 -7.48 -8.39 2.49
C GLY A 114 -6.35 -7.74 3.31
N ALA A 115 -6.69 -6.84 4.22
CA ALA A 115 -5.72 -6.21 5.12
C ALA A 115 -5.12 -7.22 6.11
N ALA A 116 -5.93 -8.08 6.70
CA ALA A 116 -5.47 -9.16 7.57
C ALA A 116 -4.49 -10.08 6.83
N ARG A 117 -4.83 -10.52 5.62
CA ARG A 117 -3.93 -11.31 4.77
C ARG A 117 -2.59 -10.60 4.57
N MET A 118 -2.59 -9.31 4.27
CA MET A 118 -1.37 -8.54 4.05
C MET A 118 -0.49 -8.49 5.31
N LEU A 119 -1.08 -8.24 6.46
CA LEU A 119 -0.38 -8.25 7.74
C LEU A 119 0.23 -9.63 8.04
N PHE A 120 -0.51 -10.71 7.87
CA PHE A 120 0.01 -12.08 8.05
C PHE A 120 1.13 -12.40 7.07
N THR A 121 1.06 -11.98 5.81
CA THR A 121 2.12 -12.20 4.82
C THR A 121 3.41 -11.49 5.23
N TYR A 122 3.35 -10.22 5.60
CA TYR A 122 4.55 -9.46 5.96
C TYR A 122 5.11 -9.90 7.32
N THR A 123 4.28 -9.94 8.35
CA THR A 123 4.71 -10.31 9.70
C THR A 123 5.07 -11.80 9.77
N GLY A 124 4.21 -12.68 9.25
CA GLY A 124 4.46 -14.11 9.20
C GLY A 124 5.68 -14.47 8.36
N GLY A 125 5.89 -13.82 7.22
CA GLY A 125 7.06 -14.00 6.38
C GLY A 125 8.37 -13.67 7.11
N LEU A 126 8.39 -12.61 7.93
CA LEU A 126 9.54 -12.27 8.75
C LEU A 126 9.82 -13.36 9.81
N TYR A 127 8.79 -13.79 10.53
CA TYR A 127 8.93 -14.87 11.53
C TYR A 127 9.37 -16.19 10.89
N PHE A 128 8.82 -16.53 9.74
CA PHE A 128 9.21 -17.71 8.98
C PHE A 128 10.70 -17.66 8.59
N ALA A 129 11.17 -16.55 8.02
CA ALA A 129 12.56 -16.37 7.65
C ALA A 129 13.50 -16.43 8.87
N LYS A 130 13.08 -15.82 10.00
CA LYS A 130 13.90 -15.74 11.21
C LYS A 130 13.97 -17.05 11.97
N TYR A 131 12.85 -17.74 12.18
CA TYR A 131 12.76 -18.88 13.10
C TYR A 131 12.73 -20.25 12.39
N ILE A 132 12.34 -20.31 11.13
CA ILE A 132 12.28 -21.59 10.40
C ILE A 132 13.46 -21.70 9.42
N MET A 133 13.81 -20.62 8.72
CA MET A 133 14.92 -20.64 7.78
C MET A 133 16.26 -20.23 8.42
N ASP A 134 16.24 -19.70 9.63
CA ASP A 134 17.39 -19.17 10.38
C ASP A 134 18.26 -18.19 9.56
N LYS A 135 17.63 -17.46 8.64
CA LYS A 135 18.25 -16.49 7.73
C LYS A 135 17.35 -15.28 7.51
N GLU A 136 17.55 -14.24 8.31
CA GLU A 136 16.80 -12.97 8.15
C GLU A 136 16.98 -12.35 6.76
N SER A 137 18.13 -12.58 6.11
CA SER A 137 18.39 -12.09 4.75
C SER A 137 17.43 -12.64 3.69
N MET A 138 16.82 -13.81 3.90
CA MET A 138 15.84 -14.37 2.98
C MET A 138 14.55 -13.55 2.96
N TYR A 139 14.21 -12.87 4.05
CA TYR A 139 13.07 -11.94 4.08
C TYR A 139 13.29 -10.73 3.15
N SER A 140 14.52 -10.25 3.04
CA SER A 140 14.84 -9.16 2.10
C SER A 140 14.62 -9.58 0.65
N LEU A 141 15.02 -10.79 0.28
CA LEU A 141 14.75 -11.34 -1.07
C LEU A 141 13.26 -11.49 -1.33
N PHE A 142 12.51 -11.96 -0.34
CA PHE A 142 11.06 -12.09 -0.44
C PHE A 142 10.39 -10.72 -0.66
N THR A 143 10.77 -9.70 0.11
CA THR A 143 10.21 -8.35 -0.05
C THR A 143 10.64 -7.69 -1.36
N MET A 144 11.88 -7.92 -1.83
CA MET A 144 12.34 -7.44 -3.14
C MET A 144 11.51 -8.03 -4.30
N ALA A 145 11.04 -9.28 -4.19
CA ALA A 145 10.18 -9.90 -5.20
C ALA A 145 8.75 -9.33 -5.22
N ILE A 146 8.25 -8.84 -4.09
CA ILE A 146 6.91 -8.25 -3.98
C ILE A 146 6.78 -6.94 -4.78
N VAL A 147 7.83 -6.11 -4.82
CA VAL A 147 7.81 -4.80 -5.49
C VAL A 147 7.51 -4.92 -6.99
N PRO A 148 8.28 -5.69 -7.80
CA PRO A 148 7.98 -5.86 -9.22
C PRO A 148 6.62 -6.54 -9.43
N GLY A 149 6.26 -7.51 -8.58
CA GLY A 149 4.94 -8.14 -8.63
C GLY A 149 3.80 -7.14 -8.45
N GLY A 150 3.91 -6.23 -7.48
CA GLY A 150 2.95 -5.16 -7.23
C GLY A 150 2.85 -4.15 -8.39
N LEU A 151 3.97 -3.80 -9.02
CA LEU A 151 3.99 -2.92 -10.21
C LEU A 151 3.31 -3.58 -11.40
N ILE A 152 3.65 -4.83 -11.70
CA ILE A 152 3.03 -5.61 -12.79
C ILE A 152 1.52 -5.75 -12.55
N ALA A 153 1.12 -6.14 -11.35
CA ALA A 153 -0.29 -6.26 -11.00
C ALA A 153 -1.03 -4.92 -11.19
N SER A 154 -0.44 -3.80 -10.75
CA SER A 154 -1.05 -2.48 -10.89
C SER A 154 -1.23 -2.06 -12.35
N LEU A 155 -0.30 -2.42 -13.24
CA LEU A 155 -0.41 -2.18 -14.69
C LEU A 155 -1.47 -3.07 -15.35
N LEU A 156 -1.64 -4.30 -14.86
CA LEU A 156 -2.62 -5.25 -15.41
C LEU A 156 -4.07 -4.93 -15.01
N VAL A 157 -4.29 -4.30 -13.85
CA VAL A 157 -5.64 -3.99 -13.34
C VAL A 157 -6.52 -3.22 -14.35
N PRO A 158 -6.09 -2.12 -15.01
CA PRO A 158 -6.92 -1.42 -15.98
C PRO A 158 -7.30 -2.29 -17.17
N TRP A 159 -6.38 -3.12 -17.65
CA TRP A 159 -6.63 -4.04 -18.75
C TRP A 159 -7.62 -5.13 -18.36
N CYS A 160 -7.43 -5.77 -17.20
CA CYS A 160 -8.33 -6.78 -16.66
C CYS A 160 -9.74 -6.22 -16.43
N THR A 161 -9.84 -5.03 -15.82
CA THR A 161 -11.15 -4.40 -15.56
C THR A 161 -11.88 -4.02 -16.83
N LYS A 162 -11.17 -3.64 -17.88
CA LYS A 162 -11.75 -3.38 -19.21
C LYS A 162 -12.24 -4.65 -19.89
N LYS A 163 -11.49 -5.76 -19.78
CA LYS A 163 -11.80 -7.02 -20.46
C LYS A 163 -12.85 -7.85 -19.74
N PHE A 164 -12.74 -8.00 -18.42
CA PHE A 164 -13.56 -8.90 -17.60
C PHE A 164 -14.61 -8.19 -16.76
N GLY A 165 -14.57 -6.85 -16.71
CA GLY A 165 -15.40 -6.04 -15.85
C GLY A 165 -14.87 -5.97 -14.40
N LYS A 166 -15.28 -4.93 -13.67
CA LYS A 166 -14.78 -4.63 -12.31
C LYS A 166 -15.08 -5.75 -11.31
N LYS A 167 -16.32 -6.30 -11.34
CA LYS A 167 -16.77 -7.35 -10.42
C LYS A 167 -15.95 -8.63 -10.59
N ASN A 168 -15.82 -9.13 -11.81
CA ASN A 168 -15.11 -10.37 -12.08
C ASN A 168 -13.62 -10.24 -11.79
N THR A 169 -12.99 -9.13 -12.18
CA THR A 169 -11.58 -8.86 -11.85
C THR A 169 -11.35 -8.88 -10.35
N TYR A 170 -12.25 -8.29 -9.57
CA TYR A 170 -12.16 -8.29 -8.10
C TYR A 170 -12.26 -9.71 -7.53
N ILE A 171 -13.25 -10.49 -7.95
CA ILE A 171 -13.45 -11.87 -7.49
C ILE A 171 -12.22 -12.73 -7.83
N TRP A 172 -11.78 -12.72 -9.09
CA TRP A 172 -10.65 -13.53 -9.55
C TRP A 172 -9.34 -13.15 -8.84
N SER A 173 -9.08 -11.87 -8.62
CA SER A 173 -7.88 -11.44 -7.89
C SER A 173 -7.83 -11.96 -6.45
N HIS A 174 -8.99 -12.07 -5.78
CA HIS A 174 -9.07 -12.62 -4.42
C HIS A 174 -8.94 -14.14 -4.40
N ILE A 175 -9.52 -14.84 -5.38
CA ILE A 175 -9.38 -16.31 -5.50
C ILE A 175 -7.91 -16.66 -5.77
N VAL A 176 -7.28 -16.04 -6.77
CA VAL A 176 -5.86 -16.27 -7.09
C VAL A 176 -4.97 -15.93 -5.90
N GLY A 177 -5.23 -14.80 -5.23
CA GLY A 177 -4.47 -14.42 -4.04
C GLY A 177 -4.67 -15.38 -2.86
N GLY A 178 -5.84 -15.99 -2.71
CA GLY A 178 -6.12 -17.00 -1.69
C GLY A 178 -5.40 -18.32 -1.99
N VAL A 179 -5.51 -18.81 -3.22
CA VAL A 179 -4.83 -20.06 -3.67
C VAL A 179 -3.32 -19.93 -3.59
N ALA A 180 -2.75 -18.78 -3.90
CA ALA A 180 -1.31 -18.55 -3.83
C ALA A 180 -0.75 -18.55 -2.39
N MET A 181 -1.59 -18.57 -1.37
CA MET A 181 -1.19 -18.63 0.05
C MET A 181 -1.29 -20.05 0.66
N LEU A 182 -1.91 -21.00 -0.04
CA LEU A 182 -1.96 -22.41 0.35
C LEU A 182 -0.73 -23.16 -0.14
#